data_52dcbed3692838793a8be990a8410e46
#
_entry.id   52dcbed3692838793a8be990a8410e46
#
_cell.length_a   1.000
_cell.length_b   1.000
_cell.length_c   1.000
_cell.angle_alpha   90.00
_cell.angle_beta   90.00
_cell.angle_gamma   90.00
#
_symmetry.space_group_name_H-M   'P 1'
#
loop_
_entity.id
_entity.type
_entity.pdbx_description
1 polymer ?
#
loop_
_entity_poly.entity_id
_entity_poly.type
_entity_poly.pdbx_seq_one_letter_code
_entity_poly.pdbx_strand_id
1 'polypeptide(L)'
;MGWWKESIAIVKALDPAARNSLEVILTYPGIKALAAHRLSHFLWRHHFKLLARMHSQFWRFWTQIEIHPGAQIAPGVFIDHGAGLVIGETAIVEKGVMLYHGVTLGGTGKDCGKRHPTVRQGALISAHAQVIGPIDIGANAKVGAAAVVLLDVPEDVTVVGVPAKIVRVHGQKDNRQIQSLQKQREVSYQLSK
;
A
#
# COMPACT_ATOMS: atom_id res chain seq x y z
N MET A 1 -22.25 -5.15 1.81
CA MET A 1 -21.54 -5.99 2.81
C MET A 1 -20.65 -5.05 3.63
N GLY A 2 -20.69 -5.07 4.98
CA GLY A 2 -19.91 -4.12 5.77
C GLY A 2 -18.40 -4.38 5.61
N TRP A 3 -17.57 -3.33 5.61
CA TRP A 3 -16.11 -3.38 5.42
C TRP A 3 -15.40 -4.43 6.30
N TRP A 4 -15.88 -4.68 7.52
CA TRP A 4 -15.39 -5.73 8.43
C TRP A 4 -15.47 -7.13 7.81
N LYS A 5 -16.61 -7.47 7.20
CA LYS A 5 -16.79 -8.78 6.59
C LYS A 5 -15.85 -8.97 5.40
N GLU A 6 -15.66 -7.92 4.59
CA GLU A 6 -14.71 -7.98 3.46
C GLU A 6 -13.26 -8.10 3.95
N SER A 7 -12.86 -7.31 4.94
CA SER A 7 -11.49 -7.35 5.47
C SER A 7 -11.15 -8.70 6.12
N ILE A 8 -12.09 -9.29 6.89
CA ILE A 8 -11.89 -10.62 7.48
C ILE A 8 -11.87 -11.71 6.39
N ALA A 9 -12.77 -11.61 5.40
CA ALA A 9 -12.84 -12.58 4.32
C ALA A 9 -11.54 -12.65 3.50
N ILE A 10 -10.93 -11.49 3.21
CA ILE A 10 -9.69 -11.45 2.43
C ILE A 10 -8.51 -12.02 3.22
N VAL A 11 -8.41 -11.74 4.53
CA VAL A 11 -7.40 -12.35 5.39
C VAL A 11 -7.51 -13.87 5.36
N LYS A 12 -8.73 -14.41 5.57
CA LYS A 12 -8.96 -15.86 5.54
C LYS A 12 -8.73 -16.50 4.17
N ALA A 13 -8.85 -15.75 3.09
CA ALA A 13 -8.59 -16.24 1.73
C ALA A 13 -7.11 -16.25 1.38
N LEU A 14 -6.33 -15.31 1.93
CA LEU A 14 -4.92 -15.11 1.55
C LEU A 14 -3.93 -15.66 2.59
N ASP A 15 -4.33 -15.79 3.86
CA ASP A 15 -3.49 -16.32 4.92
C ASP A 15 -3.97 -17.72 5.36
N PRO A 16 -3.23 -18.80 5.02
CA PRO A 16 -3.54 -20.15 5.46
C PRO A 16 -3.54 -20.33 6.99
N ALA A 17 -2.86 -19.46 7.73
CA ALA A 17 -2.79 -19.50 9.19
C ALA A 17 -4.07 -18.94 9.86
N ALA A 18 -4.92 -18.23 9.14
CA ALA A 18 -6.14 -17.63 9.65
C ALA A 18 -7.27 -18.66 9.84
N ARG A 19 -7.38 -19.26 11.00
CA ARG A 19 -8.32 -20.37 11.31
C ARG A 19 -9.78 -19.92 11.39
N ASN A 20 -10.04 -18.79 12.04
CA ASN A 20 -11.40 -18.28 12.25
C ASN A 20 -11.46 -16.76 12.38
N SER A 21 -12.66 -16.19 12.26
CA SER A 21 -12.86 -14.73 12.27
C SER A 21 -12.53 -14.06 13.60
N LEU A 22 -12.74 -14.74 14.72
CA LEU A 22 -12.44 -14.20 16.05
C LEU A 22 -10.92 -14.05 16.23
N GLU A 23 -10.16 -15.05 15.82
CA GLU A 23 -8.69 -15.01 15.82
C GLU A 23 -8.18 -13.84 14.98
N VAL A 24 -8.70 -13.67 13.76
CA VAL A 24 -8.32 -12.56 12.88
C VAL A 24 -8.58 -11.20 13.54
N ILE A 25 -9.73 -11.01 14.19
CA ILE A 25 -10.06 -9.76 14.89
C ILE A 25 -9.10 -9.50 16.07
N LEU A 26 -8.80 -10.53 16.84
CA LEU A 26 -8.05 -10.39 18.09
C LEU A 26 -6.53 -10.35 17.89
N THR A 27 -5.99 -11.02 16.87
CA THR A 27 -4.55 -11.22 16.73
C THR A 27 -3.90 -10.50 15.57
N TYR A 28 -4.65 -10.09 14.52
CA TYR A 28 -4.09 -9.44 13.34
C TYR A 28 -3.96 -7.92 13.53
N PRO A 29 -2.74 -7.39 13.65
CA PRO A 29 -2.53 -5.95 13.85
C PRO A 29 -3.03 -5.12 12.68
N GLY A 30 -2.95 -5.64 11.44
CA GLY A 30 -3.45 -4.98 10.25
C GLY A 30 -4.95 -4.68 10.29
N ILE A 31 -5.77 -5.63 10.79
CA ILE A 31 -7.22 -5.44 10.96
C ILE A 31 -7.50 -4.33 11.99
N LYS A 32 -6.76 -4.31 13.11
CA LYS A 32 -6.91 -3.28 14.14
C LYS A 32 -6.52 -1.90 13.61
N ALA A 33 -5.40 -1.81 12.88
CA ALA A 33 -4.93 -0.56 12.28
C ALA A 33 -5.93 -0.01 11.23
N LEU A 34 -6.48 -0.88 10.37
CA LEU A 34 -7.50 -0.49 9.39
C LEU A 34 -8.80 -0.04 10.08
N ALA A 35 -9.21 -0.70 11.16
CA ALA A 35 -10.37 -0.28 11.96
C ALA A 35 -10.17 1.10 12.57
N ALA A 36 -9.02 1.30 13.21
CA ALA A 36 -8.65 2.57 13.82
C ALA A 36 -8.56 3.70 12.76
N HIS A 37 -8.00 3.39 11.59
CA HIS A 37 -7.94 4.34 10.49
C HIS A 37 -9.32 4.85 10.07
N ARG A 38 -10.38 4.01 10.06
CA ARG A 38 -11.74 4.46 9.70
C ARG A 38 -12.21 5.62 10.59
N LEU A 39 -11.99 5.52 11.92
CA LEU A 39 -12.34 6.60 12.84
C LEU A 39 -11.41 7.81 12.65
N SER A 40 -10.10 7.60 12.52
CA SER A 40 -9.15 8.69 12.26
C SER A 40 -9.49 9.44 10.98
N HIS A 41 -9.84 8.72 9.92
CA HIS A 41 -10.22 9.31 8.62
C HIS A 41 -11.54 10.07 8.71
N PHE A 42 -12.53 9.55 9.43
CA PHE A 42 -13.78 10.26 9.69
C PHE A 42 -13.52 11.59 10.41
N LEU A 43 -12.76 11.59 11.51
CA LEU A 43 -12.37 12.81 12.23
C LEU A 43 -11.62 13.79 11.33
N TRP A 44 -10.71 13.27 10.49
CA TRP A 44 -9.94 14.08 9.53
C TRP A 44 -10.84 14.80 8.53
N ARG A 45 -11.80 14.09 7.97
CA ARG A 45 -12.76 14.65 7.00
C ARG A 45 -13.69 15.69 7.64
N HIS A 46 -14.00 15.55 8.91
CA HIS A 46 -14.82 16.51 9.67
C HIS A 46 -13.99 17.64 10.33
N HIS A 47 -12.76 17.88 9.84
CA HIS A 47 -11.86 18.94 10.28
C HIS A 47 -11.30 18.81 11.71
N PHE A 48 -11.55 17.74 12.43
CA PHE A 48 -10.94 17.45 13.74
C PHE A 48 -9.50 16.92 13.58
N LYS A 49 -8.64 17.70 12.90
CA LYS A 49 -7.30 17.29 12.46
C LYS A 49 -6.40 16.81 13.59
N LEU A 50 -6.36 17.56 14.70
CA LEU A 50 -5.53 17.21 15.86
C LEU A 50 -5.99 15.88 16.49
N LEU A 51 -7.30 15.74 16.75
CA LEU A 51 -7.86 14.50 17.32
C LEU A 51 -7.62 13.29 16.40
N ALA A 52 -7.79 13.48 15.10
CA ALA A 52 -7.49 12.42 14.10
C ALA A 52 -6.02 11.97 14.18
N ARG A 53 -5.09 12.92 14.29
CA ARG A 53 -3.65 12.64 14.42
C ARG A 53 -3.32 11.95 15.75
N MET A 54 -3.85 12.44 16.87
CA MET A 54 -3.65 11.80 18.18
C MET A 54 -4.16 10.37 18.19
N HIS A 55 -5.37 10.14 17.68
CA HIS A 55 -5.95 8.81 17.58
C HIS A 55 -5.11 7.88 16.69
N SER A 56 -4.64 8.35 15.53
CA SER A 56 -3.79 7.54 14.66
C SER A 56 -2.45 7.18 15.31
N GLN A 57 -1.82 8.11 16.05
CA GLN A 57 -0.56 7.84 16.76
C GLN A 57 -0.74 6.88 17.94
N PHE A 58 -1.87 6.95 18.65
CA PHE A 58 -2.22 5.98 19.68
C PHE A 58 -2.27 4.55 19.11
N TRP A 59 -2.95 4.34 17.99
CA TRP A 59 -3.01 3.03 17.36
C TRP A 59 -1.70 2.58 16.72
N ARG A 60 -0.89 3.51 16.21
CA ARG A 60 0.48 3.22 15.77
C ARG A 60 1.30 2.59 16.90
N PHE A 61 1.20 3.12 18.12
CA PHE A 61 1.91 2.56 19.28
C PHE A 61 1.58 1.09 19.50
N TRP A 62 0.29 0.72 19.42
CA TRP A 62 -0.17 -0.65 19.66
C TRP A 62 0.04 -1.61 18.49
N THR A 63 -0.07 -1.12 17.26
CA THR A 63 -0.02 -1.96 16.05
C THR A 63 1.32 -1.91 15.34
N GLN A 64 2.16 -0.92 15.65
CA GLN A 64 3.38 -0.56 14.90
C GLN A 64 3.12 -0.22 13.43
N ILE A 65 1.87 0.10 13.07
CA ILE A 65 1.43 0.48 11.72
C ILE A 65 1.05 1.96 11.74
N GLU A 66 1.73 2.75 10.93
CA GLU A 66 1.40 4.16 10.76
C GLU A 66 0.52 4.37 9.54
N ILE A 67 -0.71 4.84 9.76
CA ILE A 67 -1.60 5.28 8.67
C ILE A 67 -1.97 6.72 8.94
N HIS A 68 -1.60 7.61 8.02
CA HIS A 68 -2.02 9.01 8.12
C HIS A 68 -3.54 9.11 7.97
N PRO A 69 -4.26 9.89 8.81
CA PRO A 69 -5.72 10.02 8.74
C PRO A 69 -6.26 10.48 7.39
N GLY A 70 -5.47 11.24 6.62
CA GLY A 70 -5.83 11.69 5.28
C GLY A 70 -5.77 10.62 4.19
N ALA A 71 -5.09 9.50 4.42
CA ALA A 71 -4.99 8.43 3.44
C ALA A 71 -6.36 7.85 3.08
N GLN A 72 -6.52 7.44 1.82
CA GLN A 72 -7.73 6.81 1.32
C GLN A 72 -7.50 5.31 1.16
N ILE A 73 -8.17 4.51 1.99
CA ILE A 73 -8.00 3.05 1.98
C ILE A 73 -9.35 2.39 1.72
N ALA A 74 -9.43 1.64 0.64
CA ALA A 74 -10.62 0.90 0.26
C ALA A 74 -10.91 -0.27 1.23
N PRO A 75 -12.15 -0.76 1.30
CA PRO A 75 -12.44 -2.06 1.92
C PRO A 75 -11.68 -3.19 1.23
N GLY A 76 -11.36 -4.26 1.98
CA GLY A 76 -10.68 -5.43 1.41
C GLY A 76 -9.18 -5.25 1.14
N VAL A 77 -8.54 -4.25 1.74
CA VAL A 77 -7.07 -4.17 1.83
C VAL A 77 -6.61 -5.14 2.91
N PHE A 78 -5.53 -5.88 2.64
CA PHE A 78 -4.89 -6.78 3.59
C PHE A 78 -3.51 -6.26 3.98
N ILE A 79 -3.29 -6.04 5.27
CA ILE A 79 -1.98 -5.73 5.86
C ILE A 79 -1.50 -6.96 6.61
N ASP A 80 -0.48 -7.60 6.06
CA ASP A 80 0.12 -8.81 6.64
C ASP A 80 1.33 -8.46 7.49
N HIS A 81 1.35 -8.97 8.74
CA HIS A 81 2.30 -8.62 9.80
C HIS A 81 2.27 -7.12 10.16
N GLY A 82 2.55 -6.24 9.24
CA GLY A 82 2.36 -4.80 9.26
C GLY A 82 3.36 -3.98 10.08
N ALA A 83 4.18 -4.56 10.95
CA ALA A 83 5.14 -3.82 11.77
C ALA A 83 6.04 -2.92 10.91
N GLY A 84 6.11 -1.61 11.24
CA GLY A 84 6.89 -0.64 10.48
C GLY A 84 6.29 -0.21 9.14
N LEU A 85 5.05 -0.63 8.83
CA LEU A 85 4.33 -0.09 7.66
C LEU A 85 4.00 1.39 7.86
N VAL A 86 4.24 2.21 6.84
CA VAL A 86 3.91 3.64 6.81
C VAL A 86 3.09 3.97 5.57
N ILE A 87 1.90 4.53 5.77
CA ILE A 87 1.02 5.02 4.70
C ILE A 87 0.83 6.54 4.86
N GLY A 88 1.37 7.31 3.91
CA GLY A 88 1.37 8.77 3.94
C GLY A 88 0.00 9.42 3.62
N GLU A 89 -0.10 10.73 3.86
CA GLU A 89 -1.33 11.52 3.86
C GLU A 89 -2.18 11.40 2.60
N THR A 90 -1.56 11.51 1.43
CA THR A 90 -2.27 11.53 0.13
C THR A 90 -2.20 10.19 -0.59
N ALA A 91 -1.80 9.11 0.11
CA ALA A 91 -1.79 7.77 -0.45
C ALA A 91 -3.23 7.29 -0.71
N ILE A 92 -3.38 6.55 -1.80
CA ILE A 92 -4.63 5.87 -2.18
C ILE A 92 -4.31 4.38 -2.29
N VAL A 93 -5.07 3.55 -1.58
CA VAL A 93 -4.91 2.10 -1.58
C VAL A 93 -6.24 1.47 -1.95
N GLU A 94 -6.30 0.87 -3.12
CA GLU A 94 -7.51 0.30 -3.68
C GLU A 94 -7.81 -1.13 -3.14
N LYS A 95 -8.97 -1.65 -3.48
CA LYS A 95 -9.48 -2.94 -3.03
C LYS A 95 -8.53 -4.09 -3.40
N GLY A 96 -8.39 -5.07 -2.50
CA GLY A 96 -7.60 -6.28 -2.75
C GLY A 96 -6.09 -6.07 -2.74
N VAL A 97 -5.62 -4.86 -2.42
CA VAL A 97 -4.19 -4.60 -2.24
C VAL A 97 -3.68 -5.32 -1.00
N MET A 98 -2.51 -5.94 -1.13
CA MET A 98 -1.79 -6.59 -0.04
C MET A 98 -0.50 -5.83 0.28
N LEU A 99 -0.31 -5.44 1.54
CA LEU A 99 0.85 -4.72 2.05
C LEU A 99 1.52 -5.54 3.16
N TYR A 100 2.83 -5.71 3.06
CA TYR A 100 3.62 -6.38 4.09
C TYR A 100 4.27 -5.38 5.08
N HIS A 101 4.89 -5.93 6.11
CA HIS A 101 5.66 -5.16 7.10
C HIS A 101 6.78 -4.33 6.46
N GLY A 102 7.15 -3.22 7.12
CA GLY A 102 8.24 -2.35 6.67
C GLY A 102 8.01 -1.61 5.35
N VAL A 103 6.83 -1.77 4.73
CA VAL A 103 6.49 -1.03 3.51
C VAL A 103 6.32 0.45 3.81
N THR A 104 6.82 1.32 2.93
CA THR A 104 6.55 2.76 2.97
C THR A 104 5.86 3.21 1.69
N LEU A 105 4.67 3.79 1.84
CA LEU A 105 4.00 4.58 0.81
C LEU A 105 4.28 6.05 1.12
N GLY A 106 5.45 6.54 0.68
CA GLY A 106 6.04 7.81 1.07
C GLY A 106 5.92 8.90 0.01
N GLY A 107 6.11 10.14 0.45
CA GLY A 107 6.18 11.31 -0.41
C GLY A 107 7.59 11.84 -0.58
N THR A 108 7.81 12.73 -1.56
CA THR A 108 9.09 13.43 -1.82
C THR A 108 9.32 14.67 -0.95
N GLY A 109 8.41 14.95 -0.02
CA GLY A 109 8.64 15.82 1.14
C GLY A 109 8.33 17.31 1.00
N LYS A 110 8.21 17.91 -0.19
CA LYS A 110 8.05 19.37 -0.34
C LYS A 110 6.70 19.85 -0.86
N ASP A 111 5.95 19.00 -1.54
CA ASP A 111 4.70 19.38 -2.18
C ASP A 111 3.50 19.29 -1.24
N CYS A 112 2.62 20.29 -1.29
CA CYS A 112 1.39 20.31 -0.50
C CYS A 112 0.24 19.52 -1.11
N GLY A 113 0.35 19.08 -2.38
CA GLY A 113 -0.65 18.33 -3.13
C GLY A 113 -0.51 16.82 -3.01
N LYS A 114 -0.91 16.11 -4.06
CA LYS A 114 -0.71 14.68 -4.23
C LYS A 114 0.79 14.39 -4.29
N ARG A 115 1.34 13.72 -3.25
CA ARG A 115 2.77 13.44 -3.09
C ARG A 115 3.08 12.00 -2.67
N HIS A 116 2.04 11.20 -2.41
CA HIS A 116 2.16 9.79 -2.02
C HIS A 116 1.56 8.89 -3.10
N PRO A 117 1.95 7.63 -3.16
CA PRO A 117 1.54 6.69 -4.20
C PRO A 117 0.04 6.44 -4.25
N THR A 118 -0.42 6.03 -5.44
CA THR A 118 -1.68 5.31 -5.62
C THR A 118 -1.38 3.84 -5.91
N VAL A 119 -1.92 2.94 -5.10
CA VAL A 119 -1.77 1.50 -5.28
C VAL A 119 -3.09 0.94 -5.76
N ARG A 120 -3.09 0.47 -7.01
CA ARG A 120 -4.29 0.01 -7.70
C ARG A 120 -4.71 -1.39 -7.25
N GLN A 121 -5.93 -1.73 -7.60
CA GLN A 121 -6.59 -2.97 -7.20
C GLN A 121 -5.72 -4.21 -7.38
N GLY A 122 -5.70 -5.08 -6.36
CA GLY A 122 -5.03 -6.37 -6.39
C GLY A 122 -3.50 -6.33 -6.40
N ALA A 123 -2.90 -5.14 -6.34
CA ALA A 123 -1.44 -5.04 -6.28
C ALA A 123 -0.87 -5.59 -4.97
N LEU A 124 0.35 -6.12 -5.03
CA LEU A 124 1.07 -6.69 -3.90
C LEU A 124 2.38 -5.91 -3.66
N ILE A 125 2.53 -5.35 -2.46
CA ILE A 125 3.74 -4.65 -2.05
C ILE A 125 4.44 -5.48 -0.97
N SER A 126 5.55 -6.10 -1.33
CA SER A 126 6.27 -7.04 -0.46
C SER A 126 7.06 -6.31 0.64
N ALA A 127 7.54 -7.09 1.61
CA ALA A 127 8.19 -6.60 2.82
C ALA A 127 9.33 -5.61 2.54
N HIS A 128 9.37 -4.53 3.32
CA HIS A 128 10.38 -3.47 3.25
C HIS A 128 10.47 -2.71 1.92
N ALA A 129 9.51 -2.88 1.00
CA ALA A 129 9.50 -2.10 -0.23
C ALA A 129 9.20 -0.60 0.06
N GLN A 130 9.91 0.28 -0.64
CA GLN A 130 9.77 1.73 -0.54
C GLN A 130 9.17 2.26 -1.83
N VAL A 131 7.94 2.74 -1.78
CA VAL A 131 7.23 3.33 -2.92
C VAL A 131 7.13 4.83 -2.67
N ILE A 132 7.88 5.62 -3.43
CA ILE A 132 8.14 7.02 -3.09
C ILE A 132 7.70 7.96 -4.23
N GLY A 133 6.86 8.92 -3.88
CA GLY A 133 6.36 9.94 -4.80
C GLY A 133 4.90 9.75 -5.21
N PRO A 134 4.35 10.66 -6.02
CA PRO A 134 2.97 10.61 -6.49
C PRO A 134 2.80 9.64 -7.68
N ILE A 135 3.38 8.45 -7.56
CA ILE A 135 3.43 7.43 -8.61
C ILE A 135 2.26 6.44 -8.51
N ASP A 136 1.94 5.81 -9.62
CA ASP A 136 0.93 4.76 -9.70
C ASP A 136 1.56 3.36 -9.73
N ILE A 137 1.08 2.49 -8.85
CA ILE A 137 1.33 1.06 -8.93
C ILE A 137 0.10 0.41 -9.53
N GLY A 138 0.23 -0.07 -10.76
CA GLY A 138 -0.87 -0.61 -11.58
C GLY A 138 -1.58 -1.81 -10.96
N ALA A 139 -2.76 -2.11 -11.48
CA ALA A 139 -3.57 -3.24 -11.00
C ALA A 139 -2.79 -4.56 -11.10
N ASN A 140 -2.93 -5.42 -10.08
CA ASN A 140 -2.24 -6.71 -9.95
C ASN A 140 -0.70 -6.64 -10.03
N ALA A 141 -0.11 -5.45 -10.07
CA ALA A 141 1.33 -5.30 -10.07
C ALA A 141 1.96 -5.86 -8.79
N LYS A 142 3.19 -6.34 -8.88
CA LYS A 142 3.93 -6.89 -7.75
C LYS A 142 5.23 -6.13 -7.54
N VAL A 143 5.40 -5.58 -6.36
CA VAL A 143 6.65 -4.95 -5.92
C VAL A 143 7.38 -5.93 -5.02
N GLY A 144 8.56 -6.35 -5.42
CA GLY A 144 9.38 -7.31 -4.67
C GLY A 144 9.91 -6.76 -3.35
N ALA A 145 10.32 -7.66 -2.46
CA ALA A 145 10.83 -7.27 -1.15
C ALA A 145 12.06 -6.35 -1.27
N ALA A 146 12.15 -5.36 -0.38
CA ALA A 146 13.20 -4.35 -0.33
C ALA A 146 13.40 -3.53 -1.62
N ALA A 147 12.44 -3.55 -2.54
CA ALA A 147 12.53 -2.75 -3.76
C ALA A 147 12.30 -1.25 -3.48
N VAL A 148 13.01 -0.37 -4.18
CA VAL A 148 12.79 1.08 -4.15
C VAL A 148 12.17 1.53 -5.46
N VAL A 149 10.88 1.88 -5.41
CA VAL A 149 10.07 2.25 -6.57
C VAL A 149 9.94 3.76 -6.64
N LEU A 150 10.44 4.34 -7.72
CA LEU A 150 10.48 5.79 -7.95
C LEU A 150 9.73 6.20 -9.24
N LEU A 151 9.19 5.23 -9.98
CA LEU A 151 8.48 5.41 -11.25
C LEU A 151 7.20 4.59 -11.25
N ASP A 152 6.23 4.99 -12.04
CA ASP A 152 5.00 4.23 -12.24
C ASP A 152 5.29 2.78 -12.60
N VAL A 153 4.48 1.88 -12.07
CA VAL A 153 4.54 0.45 -12.40
C VAL A 153 3.29 0.09 -13.19
N PRO A 154 3.40 -0.39 -14.43
CA PRO A 154 2.25 -0.83 -15.21
C PRO A 154 1.47 -1.97 -14.53
N GLU A 155 0.25 -2.20 -14.97
CA GLU A 155 -0.57 -3.33 -14.52
C GLU A 155 0.07 -4.68 -14.88
N ASP A 156 -0.19 -5.70 -14.06
CA ASP A 156 0.28 -7.09 -14.21
C ASP A 156 1.82 -7.25 -14.33
N VAL A 157 2.57 -6.24 -13.87
CA VAL A 157 4.04 -6.21 -13.93
C VAL A 157 4.63 -6.53 -12.56
N THR A 158 5.79 -7.23 -12.56
CA THR A 158 6.62 -7.42 -11.36
C THR A 158 7.88 -6.58 -11.45
N VAL A 159 8.12 -5.76 -10.42
CA VAL A 159 9.34 -4.95 -10.27
C VAL A 159 10.13 -5.37 -9.03
N VAL A 160 11.46 -5.34 -9.11
CA VAL A 160 12.37 -5.66 -8.00
C VAL A 160 13.63 -4.80 -8.03
N GLY A 161 14.31 -4.68 -6.90
CA GLY A 161 15.65 -4.07 -6.79
C GLY A 161 15.66 -2.58 -6.42
N VAL A 162 16.85 -2.00 -6.39
CA VAL A 162 17.12 -0.60 -6.01
C VAL A 162 18.03 0.06 -7.07
N PRO A 163 17.50 0.99 -7.89
CA PRO A 163 16.07 1.29 -8.10
C PRO A 163 15.33 0.10 -8.75
N ALA A 164 14.01 0.04 -8.55
CA ALA A 164 13.19 -1.07 -9.01
C ALA A 164 13.07 -1.12 -10.54
N LYS A 165 13.36 -2.31 -11.10
CA LYS A 165 13.27 -2.61 -12.53
C LYS A 165 12.24 -3.70 -12.79
N ILE A 166 11.63 -3.68 -13.98
CA ILE A 166 10.70 -4.71 -14.42
C ILE A 166 11.45 -6.02 -14.66
N VAL A 167 10.93 -7.11 -14.09
CA VAL A 167 11.50 -8.46 -14.24
C VAL A 167 10.52 -9.48 -14.80
N ARG A 168 9.20 -9.18 -14.76
CA ARG A 168 8.15 -10.01 -15.33
C ARG A 168 6.99 -9.14 -15.83
N VAL A 169 6.33 -9.61 -16.86
CA VAL A 169 5.08 -9.04 -17.39
C VAL A 169 4.08 -10.19 -17.50
N HIS A 170 2.84 -10.00 -17.01
CA HIS A 170 1.81 -11.06 -16.90
C HIS A 170 2.36 -12.36 -16.28
N GLY A 171 3.23 -12.24 -15.27
CA GLY A 171 3.86 -13.39 -14.60
C GLY A 171 4.98 -14.09 -15.38
N GLN A 172 5.25 -13.70 -16.62
CA GLN A 172 6.25 -14.32 -17.49
C GLN A 172 7.50 -13.44 -17.66
N LYS A 173 8.65 -14.08 -17.96
CA LYS A 173 9.88 -13.41 -18.36
C LYS A 173 9.90 -13.27 -19.89
N ASP A 174 9.28 -12.22 -20.41
CA ASP A 174 9.42 -11.81 -21.81
C ASP A 174 10.41 -10.64 -21.89
N ASN A 175 11.64 -10.93 -22.29
CA ASN A 175 12.72 -9.94 -22.33
C ASN A 175 12.43 -8.78 -23.30
N ARG A 176 11.71 -9.01 -24.40
CA ARG A 176 11.37 -7.95 -25.36
C ARG A 176 10.34 -6.99 -24.76
N GLN A 177 9.28 -7.54 -24.18
CA GLN A 177 8.24 -6.76 -23.55
C GLN A 177 8.76 -6.02 -22.29
N ILE A 178 9.61 -6.67 -21.49
CA ILE A 178 10.29 -6.07 -20.33
C ILE A 178 11.13 -4.86 -20.76
N GLN A 179 11.96 -4.99 -21.80
CA GLN A 179 12.79 -3.88 -22.30
C GLN A 179 11.96 -2.72 -22.84
N SER A 180 10.89 -3.02 -23.59
CA SER A 180 9.98 -1.99 -24.12
C SER A 180 9.32 -1.17 -23.01
N LEU A 181 8.73 -1.84 -22.00
CA LEU A 181 8.08 -1.18 -20.87
C LEU A 181 9.07 -0.42 -20.00
N GLN A 182 10.26 -0.98 -19.77
CA GLN A 182 11.31 -0.29 -18.99
C GLN A 182 11.73 1.02 -19.68
N LYS A 183 11.94 1.00 -20.99
CA LYS A 183 12.26 2.19 -21.77
C LYS A 183 11.13 3.24 -21.72
N GLN A 184 9.88 2.81 -21.82
CA GLN A 184 8.73 3.73 -21.71
C GLN A 184 8.66 4.42 -20.34
N ARG A 185 8.89 3.68 -19.25
CA ARG A 185 8.94 4.25 -17.89
C ARG A 185 10.02 5.32 -17.76
N GLU A 186 11.22 5.05 -18.26
CA GLU A 186 12.34 5.97 -18.21
C GLU A 186 12.09 7.24 -19.01
N VAL A 187 11.51 7.12 -20.21
CA VAL A 187 11.12 8.28 -21.04
C VAL A 187 10.03 9.11 -20.36
N SER A 188 8.99 8.48 -19.83
CA SER A 188 7.92 9.19 -19.11
C SER A 188 8.46 9.98 -17.92
N TYR A 189 9.40 9.43 -17.17
CA TYR A 189 10.05 10.12 -16.06
C TYR A 189 10.89 11.32 -16.49
N GLN A 190 11.60 11.22 -17.63
CA GLN A 190 12.39 12.35 -18.14
C GLN A 190 11.50 13.52 -18.60
N LEU A 191 10.31 13.23 -19.14
CA LEU A 191 9.35 14.24 -19.59
C LEU A 191 8.57 14.90 -18.42
N SER A 192 8.57 14.31 -17.24
CA SER A 192 7.87 14.81 -16.04
C SER A 192 8.74 15.68 -15.12
N LYS A 193 10.03 15.84 -15.45
CA LYS A 193 10.98 16.73 -14.76
C LYS A 193 10.99 18.13 -15.35
#